data_5046e9f6c218f8d7eef1cba9b12056a9
#
_entry.id   5046e9f6c218f8d7eef1cba9b12056a9
#
_cell.length_a   1.000
_cell.length_b   1.000
_cell.length_c   1.000
_cell.angle_alpha   90.00
_cell.angle_beta   90.00
_cell.angle_gamma   90.00
#
_symmetry.space_group_name_H-M   'P 1'
#
loop_
_entity.id
_entity.type
_entity.pdbx_description
1 polymer ?
#
loop_
_entity_poly.entity_id
_entity_poly.type
_entity_poly.pdbx_seq_one_letter_code
_entity_poly.pdbx_strand_id
1 'polypeptide(L)'
;MSTNPRYLKVLAALVLSGVSVAVVAAEVPASFDPKNCKTDYPKASLMNEEQGTTSMSFLVAPDGSVVESKLEKTSGFKSLDKAAIKSLSACKFKPGSKDGAPAQTWTRVDYAWKLD
;
A
#
# COMPACT_ATOMS: atom_id res chain seq x y z
N MET A 1 51.08 -2.84 -30.67
CA MET A 1 50.38 -2.93 -31.90
C MET A 1 49.11 -3.73 -31.83
N SER A 2 49.23 -4.99 -31.66
CA SER A 2 48.06 -5.85 -31.61
C SER A 2 47.24 -5.70 -30.33
N THR A 3 47.73 -4.93 -29.40
CA THR A 3 47.04 -4.75 -28.12
C THR A 3 45.81 -3.87 -28.22
N ASN A 4 45.76 -3.03 -29.22
CA ASN A 4 44.64 -2.11 -29.34
C ASN A 4 43.26 -2.77 -29.47
N PRO A 5 43.09 -3.81 -30.24
CA PRO A 5 41.79 -4.45 -30.36
C PRO A 5 41.27 -5.02 -29.04
N ARG A 6 42.19 -5.45 -28.20
CA ARG A 6 41.80 -6.03 -26.91
C ARG A 6 41.17 -4.99 -26.01
N TYR A 7 41.72 -3.81 -26.00
CA TYR A 7 41.19 -2.74 -25.17
C TYR A 7 39.77 -2.36 -25.61
N LEU A 8 39.53 -2.36 -26.90
CA LEU A 8 38.23 -2.03 -27.41
C LEU A 8 37.18 -3.01 -26.99
N LYS A 9 37.52 -4.28 -26.95
CA LYS A 9 36.58 -5.32 -26.50
C LYS A 9 36.19 -5.13 -25.05
N VAL A 10 37.13 -4.80 -24.21
CA VAL A 10 36.86 -4.60 -22.80
C VAL A 10 35.93 -3.42 -22.59
N LEU A 11 36.14 -2.36 -23.32
CA LEU A 11 35.29 -1.17 -23.20
C LEU A 11 33.84 -1.49 -23.60
N ALA A 12 33.66 -2.27 -24.66
CA ALA A 12 32.34 -2.63 -25.10
C ALA A 12 31.59 -3.42 -24.04
N ALA A 13 32.28 -4.34 -23.37
CA ALA A 13 31.65 -5.13 -22.33
C ALA A 13 31.18 -4.27 -21.16
N LEU A 14 31.95 -3.27 -20.80
CA LEU A 14 31.59 -2.37 -19.70
C LEU A 14 30.33 -1.58 -20.02
N VAL A 15 30.23 -1.11 -21.25
CA VAL A 15 29.06 -0.35 -21.66
C VAL A 15 27.79 -1.17 -21.56
N LEU A 16 27.85 -2.41 -22.01
CA LEU A 16 26.69 -3.30 -21.97
C LEU A 16 26.22 -3.58 -20.55
N SER A 17 27.15 -3.80 -19.63
CA SER A 17 26.76 -4.08 -18.26
C SER A 17 26.11 -2.88 -17.61
N GLY A 18 26.51 -1.66 -17.99
CA GLY A 18 25.90 -0.47 -17.45
C GLY A 18 24.43 -0.32 -17.83
N VAL A 19 24.11 -0.71 -19.05
CA VAL A 19 22.75 -0.59 -19.54
C VAL A 19 21.81 -1.56 -18.85
N SER A 20 22.25 -2.76 -18.57
CA SER A 20 21.38 -3.80 -18.01
C SER A 20 20.85 -3.49 -16.62
N VAL A 21 21.44 -2.55 -15.91
CA VAL A 21 21.04 -2.19 -14.55
C VAL A 21 19.79 -1.31 -14.53
N ALA A 22 19.42 -0.76 -15.65
CA ALA A 22 18.35 0.24 -15.70
C ALA A 22 16.93 -0.33 -15.52
N VAL A 23 16.75 -1.64 -15.62
CA VAL A 23 15.43 -2.26 -15.57
C VAL A 23 15.02 -2.51 -14.12
N VAL A 24 13.97 -1.84 -13.68
CA VAL A 24 13.40 -2.01 -12.34
C VAL A 24 11.91 -2.28 -12.49
N ALA A 25 11.43 -3.31 -11.80
CA ALA A 25 10.02 -3.63 -11.79
C ALA A 25 9.24 -2.52 -11.08
N ALA A 26 8.15 -2.10 -11.67
CA ALA A 26 7.29 -1.07 -11.10
C ALA A 26 6.16 -1.72 -10.31
N GLU A 27 6.06 -1.38 -9.04
CA GLU A 27 4.98 -1.83 -8.19
C GLU A 27 4.26 -0.62 -7.62
N VAL A 28 2.94 -0.58 -7.80
CA VAL A 28 2.10 0.48 -7.27
C VAL A 28 1.16 -0.14 -6.24
N PRO A 29 1.21 0.30 -4.99
CA PRO A 29 0.31 -0.26 -3.97
C PRO A 29 -1.13 0.14 -4.23
N ALA A 30 -2.05 -0.66 -3.70
CA ALA A 30 -3.47 -0.33 -3.73
C ALA A 30 -3.70 0.98 -2.98
N SER A 31 -4.79 1.67 -3.29
CA SER A 31 -5.12 2.93 -2.65
C SER A 31 -6.55 2.93 -2.13
N PHE A 32 -6.73 3.65 -1.03
CA PHE A 32 -8.00 3.83 -0.37
C PHE A 32 -8.65 5.13 -0.85
N ASP A 33 -9.95 5.04 -1.21
CA ASP A 33 -10.71 6.21 -1.62
C ASP A 33 -11.74 6.54 -0.54
N PRO A 34 -11.55 7.60 0.24
CA PRO A 34 -12.49 7.95 1.31
C PRO A 34 -13.88 8.33 0.81
N LYS A 35 -14.02 8.68 -0.45
CA LYS A 35 -15.33 9.02 -1.02
C LYS A 35 -16.23 7.81 -1.17
N ASN A 36 -15.63 6.66 -1.44
CA ASN A 36 -16.34 5.42 -1.69
C ASN A 36 -16.38 4.50 -0.48
N CYS A 37 -15.89 4.97 0.65
CA CYS A 37 -15.79 4.14 1.82
C CYS A 37 -16.05 4.98 3.06
N LYS A 38 -17.14 4.70 3.75
CA LYS A 38 -17.51 5.42 4.97
C LYS A 38 -17.37 4.53 6.17
N THR A 39 -16.95 5.14 7.26
CA THR A 39 -16.79 4.48 8.54
C THR A 39 -17.72 5.12 9.54
N ASP A 40 -18.59 4.32 10.15
CA ASP A 40 -19.51 4.82 11.14
C ASP A 40 -18.82 4.90 12.50
N TYR A 41 -18.93 6.05 13.14
CA TYR A 41 -18.42 6.25 14.48
C TYR A 41 -19.27 5.43 15.47
N PRO A 42 -18.70 4.52 16.23
CA PRO A 42 -19.49 3.75 17.21
C PRO A 42 -20.18 4.68 18.21
N LYS A 43 -21.45 4.40 18.47
CA LYS A 43 -22.24 5.27 19.33
C LYS A 43 -21.65 5.44 20.71
N ALA A 44 -21.20 4.35 21.33
CA ALA A 44 -20.57 4.41 22.63
C ALA A 44 -19.29 5.24 22.62
N SER A 45 -18.54 5.15 21.52
CA SER A 45 -17.31 5.93 21.37
C SER A 45 -17.60 7.42 21.24
N LEU A 46 -18.69 7.77 20.53
CA LEU A 46 -19.14 9.16 20.45
C LEU A 46 -19.51 9.70 21.82
N MET A 47 -20.27 8.91 22.57
CA MET A 47 -20.72 9.33 23.90
C MET A 47 -19.56 9.50 24.88
N ASN A 48 -18.53 8.70 24.71
CA ASN A 48 -17.33 8.76 25.56
C ASN A 48 -16.25 9.70 25.00
N GLU A 49 -16.56 10.40 23.91
CA GLU A 49 -15.66 11.33 23.26
C GLU A 49 -14.29 10.71 22.93
N GLU A 50 -14.32 9.46 22.48
CA GLU A 50 -13.11 8.75 22.09
C GLU A 50 -12.60 9.23 20.73
N GLN A 51 -11.35 9.59 20.68
CA GLN A 51 -10.68 10.06 19.48
C GLN A 51 -9.30 9.44 19.37
N GLY A 52 -8.78 9.36 18.17
CA GLY A 52 -7.46 8.81 17.92
C GLY A 52 -7.31 8.39 16.48
N THR A 53 -6.19 7.79 16.15
CA THR A 53 -5.91 7.30 14.80
C THR A 53 -5.68 5.80 14.84
N THR A 54 -6.43 5.08 14.00
CA THR A 54 -6.23 3.64 13.80
C THR A 54 -5.39 3.44 12.56
N SER A 55 -4.25 2.79 12.71
CA SER A 55 -3.36 2.49 11.58
C SER A 55 -3.49 1.01 11.23
N MET A 56 -3.77 0.73 9.96
CA MET A 56 -4.08 -0.62 9.50
C MET A 56 -3.35 -0.92 8.20
N SER A 57 -3.18 -2.20 7.91
CA SER A 57 -2.70 -2.64 6.61
C SER A 57 -3.72 -3.62 6.04
N PHE A 58 -3.98 -3.48 4.75
CA PHE A 58 -4.93 -4.34 4.03
C PHE A 58 -4.24 -4.99 2.85
N LEU A 59 -4.48 -6.27 2.69
CA LEU A 59 -4.04 -7.00 1.50
C LEU A 59 -5.18 -6.90 0.50
N VAL A 60 -4.95 -6.20 -0.59
CA VAL A 60 -5.97 -5.90 -1.59
C VAL A 60 -5.75 -6.76 -2.83
N ALA A 61 -6.78 -7.50 -3.21
CA ALA A 61 -6.76 -8.37 -4.38
C ALA A 61 -6.82 -7.54 -5.67
N PRO A 62 -6.50 -8.17 -6.83
CA PRO A 62 -6.55 -7.44 -8.10
C PRO A 62 -7.91 -6.83 -8.44
N ASP A 63 -8.99 -7.35 -7.87
CA ASP A 63 -10.33 -6.80 -8.09
C ASP A 63 -10.69 -5.67 -7.10
N GLY A 64 -9.78 -5.31 -6.21
CA GLY A 64 -10.01 -4.24 -5.24
C GLY A 64 -10.61 -4.70 -3.91
N SER A 65 -10.91 -5.98 -3.75
CA SER A 65 -11.47 -6.49 -2.49
C SER A 65 -10.36 -6.74 -1.48
N VAL A 66 -10.70 -6.64 -0.20
CA VAL A 66 -9.76 -6.89 0.89
C VAL A 66 -9.75 -8.37 1.23
N VAL A 67 -8.57 -8.99 1.15
CA VAL A 67 -8.37 -10.40 1.43
C VAL A 67 -7.95 -10.61 2.88
N GLU A 68 -7.16 -9.70 3.42
CA GLU A 68 -6.62 -9.81 4.76
C GLU A 68 -6.43 -8.41 5.35
N SER A 69 -6.54 -8.29 6.66
CA SER A 69 -6.35 -7.01 7.35
C SER A 69 -5.50 -7.21 8.59
N LYS A 70 -4.74 -6.17 8.95
CA LYS A 70 -3.93 -6.15 10.16
C LYS A 70 -4.07 -4.81 10.86
N LEU A 71 -4.12 -4.84 12.19
CA LEU A 71 -3.99 -3.63 12.98
C LEU A 71 -2.49 -3.37 13.17
N GLU A 72 -2.02 -2.23 12.66
CA GLU A 72 -0.60 -1.85 12.81
C GLU A 72 -0.38 -1.02 14.07
N LYS A 73 -1.30 -0.08 14.33
CA LYS A 73 -1.23 0.77 15.51
C LYS A 73 -2.63 1.10 16.01
N THR A 74 -2.88 0.90 17.29
CA THR A 74 -4.18 1.16 17.88
C THR A 74 -4.44 2.66 18.05
N SER A 75 -5.71 3.04 17.98
CA SER A 75 -6.17 4.38 18.30
C SER A 75 -6.12 4.64 19.81
N GLY A 76 -5.98 3.58 20.59
CA GLY A 76 -6.12 3.62 22.05
C GLY A 76 -7.47 3.08 22.51
N PHE A 77 -8.39 2.82 21.58
CA PHE A 77 -9.74 2.36 21.89
C PHE A 77 -10.12 1.18 21.01
N LYS A 78 -10.38 0.05 21.62
CA LYS A 78 -10.74 -1.18 20.90
C LYS A 78 -11.94 -1.02 20.00
N SER A 79 -12.95 -0.28 20.44
CA SER A 79 -14.18 -0.10 19.66
C SER A 79 -13.92 0.68 18.37
N LEU A 80 -13.05 1.69 18.43
CA LEU A 80 -12.66 2.44 17.24
C LEU A 80 -11.85 1.58 16.29
N ASP A 81 -10.91 0.81 16.81
CA ASP A 81 -10.08 -0.07 16.00
C ASP A 81 -10.90 -1.12 15.27
N LYS A 82 -11.82 -1.76 15.98
CA LYS A 82 -12.70 -2.76 15.40
C LYS A 82 -13.61 -2.16 14.32
N ALA A 83 -14.16 -0.99 14.59
CA ALA A 83 -15.03 -0.30 13.64
C ALA A 83 -14.27 0.05 12.36
N ALA A 84 -13.05 0.54 12.49
CA ALA A 84 -12.23 0.89 11.33
C ALA A 84 -11.91 -0.33 10.49
N ILE A 85 -11.44 -1.40 11.10
CA ILE A 85 -11.09 -2.63 10.37
C ILE A 85 -12.32 -3.22 9.68
N LYS A 86 -13.44 -3.29 10.38
CA LYS A 86 -14.67 -3.86 9.84
C LYS A 86 -15.17 -3.05 8.64
N SER A 87 -15.26 -1.74 8.80
CA SER A 87 -15.79 -0.87 7.75
C SER A 87 -14.89 -0.85 6.53
N LEU A 88 -13.59 -0.68 6.73
CA LEU A 88 -12.66 -0.58 5.63
C LEU A 88 -12.43 -1.91 4.93
N SER A 89 -12.52 -3.02 5.66
CA SER A 89 -12.41 -4.35 5.04
C SER A 89 -13.55 -4.66 4.08
N ALA A 90 -14.70 -4.02 4.27
CA ALA A 90 -15.86 -4.19 3.40
C ALA A 90 -15.84 -3.25 2.20
N CYS A 91 -14.90 -2.34 2.13
CA CYS A 91 -14.82 -1.37 1.04
C CYS A 91 -14.08 -1.92 -0.16
N LYS A 92 -14.34 -1.32 -1.32
CA LYS A 92 -13.58 -1.59 -2.53
C LYS A 92 -12.43 -0.59 -2.62
N PHE A 93 -11.24 -1.10 -2.75
CA PHE A 93 -10.04 -0.29 -2.95
C PHE A 93 -9.72 -0.21 -4.43
N LYS A 94 -8.95 0.78 -4.80
CA LYS A 94 -8.34 0.78 -6.12
C LYS A 94 -7.19 -0.23 -6.06
N PRO A 95 -7.20 -1.29 -6.90
CA PRO A 95 -6.17 -2.32 -6.81
C PRO A 95 -4.79 -1.78 -7.13
N GLY A 96 -3.78 -2.38 -6.52
CA GLY A 96 -2.40 -2.10 -6.87
C GLY A 96 -2.02 -2.75 -8.19
N SER A 97 -0.81 -2.50 -8.64
CA SER A 97 -0.33 -3.07 -9.89
C SER A 97 1.14 -3.46 -9.77
N LYS A 98 1.52 -4.41 -10.63
CA LYS A 98 2.89 -4.84 -10.80
C LYS A 98 3.18 -4.82 -12.30
N ASP A 99 4.15 -4.01 -12.71
CA ASP A 99 4.50 -3.85 -14.13
C ASP A 99 3.28 -3.52 -15.00
N GLY A 100 2.38 -2.69 -14.48
CA GLY A 100 1.20 -2.23 -15.20
C GLY A 100 -0.02 -3.15 -15.14
N ALA A 101 0.09 -4.33 -14.55
CA ALA A 101 -1.01 -5.27 -14.43
C ALA A 101 -1.57 -5.28 -13.00
N PRO A 102 -2.90 -5.37 -12.82
CA PRO A 102 -3.47 -5.44 -11.47
C PRO A 102 -2.88 -6.60 -10.69
N ALA A 103 -2.51 -6.33 -9.44
CA ALA A 103 -1.83 -7.32 -8.60
C ALA A 103 -2.29 -7.19 -7.16
N GLN A 104 -2.16 -8.28 -6.40
CA GLN A 104 -2.43 -8.26 -4.98
C GLN A 104 -1.30 -7.54 -4.26
N THR A 105 -1.64 -6.50 -3.51
CA THR A 105 -0.64 -5.68 -2.80
C THR A 105 -1.13 -5.32 -1.41
N TRP A 106 -0.17 -5.08 -0.51
CA TRP A 106 -0.47 -4.52 0.81
C TRP A 106 -0.54 -3.00 0.72
N THR A 107 -1.50 -2.43 1.40
CA THR A 107 -1.58 -0.98 1.53
C THR A 107 -1.85 -0.60 2.97
N ARG A 108 -1.31 0.53 3.40
CA ARG A 108 -1.51 1.05 4.75
C ARG A 108 -2.53 2.17 4.73
N VAL A 109 -3.44 2.16 5.70
CA VAL A 109 -4.44 3.21 5.87
C VAL A 109 -4.41 3.69 7.32
N ASP A 110 -4.28 4.99 7.50
CA ASP A 110 -4.38 5.63 8.81
C ASP A 110 -5.73 6.34 8.84
N TYR A 111 -6.60 5.89 9.72
CA TYR A 111 -7.93 6.49 9.84
C TYR A 111 -8.02 7.32 11.11
N ALA A 112 -8.27 8.60 10.94
CA ALA A 112 -8.35 9.53 12.07
C ALA A 112 -9.80 9.66 12.55
N TRP A 113 -10.02 9.29 13.80
CA TRP A 113 -11.31 9.44 14.46
C TRP A 113 -11.34 10.80 15.15
N LYS A 114 -12.16 11.69 14.64
CA LYS A 114 -12.25 13.06 15.15
C LYS A 114 -13.68 13.45 15.45
N LEU A 115 -13.86 14.18 16.52
CA LEU A 115 -15.14 14.77 16.87
C LEU A 115 -15.13 16.25 16.50
N ASP A 116 -16.27 16.74 16.03
CA ASP A 116 -16.41 18.16 15.68
C ASP A 116 -16.67 19.03 16.90
#